data_3bee04503ba47ad63c2764e4f97e1cb3
#
_entry.id   3bee04503ba47ad63c2764e4f97e1cb3
#
_cell.length_a   1.000
_cell.length_b   1.000
_cell.length_c   1.000
_cell.angle_alpha   90.00
_cell.angle_beta   90.00
_cell.angle_gamma   90.00
#
_symmetry.space_group_name_H-M   'P 1'
#
loop_
_entity.id
_entity.type
_entity.pdbx_description
1 polymer ?
#
loop_
_entity_poly.entity_id
_entity_poly.type
_entity_poly.pdbx_seq_one_letter_code
_entity_poly.pdbx_strand_id
1 'polypeptide(L)'
;MNGLNKSLYRRRIPETYVQLLFEYLEKLGHEPEKVLGEPWPKAGSNHLEGVDIDHWESLLVIAKDYLNDPLIGLHVGQTITAQHLGVLGSVFLACENLGAVLERFERYQRLIYDVVPASVHIYPEYVELSWDTTDDQTVGGLSDETGRTVIVQFCRSLIRGKEKLKEI
;
A
#
# COMPACT_ATOMS: atom_id res chain seq x y z
N MET A 1 0.38 -3.18 -36.69
CA MET A 1 -0.84 -2.80 -36.00
C MET A 1 -0.78 -3.42 -34.62
N ASN A 2 -0.32 -2.72 -33.62
CA ASN A 2 -0.59 -3.00 -32.20
C ASN A 2 0.12 -1.93 -31.37
N GLY A 3 -0.46 -0.77 -31.35
CA GLY A 3 0.02 0.35 -30.57
C GLY A 3 -1.14 1.03 -29.84
N LEU A 4 -1.78 0.32 -28.90
CA LEU A 4 -2.79 0.90 -28.01
C LEU A 4 -3.05 -0.03 -26.80
N ASN A 5 -2.00 -0.55 -26.18
CA ASN A 5 -2.12 -1.01 -24.81
C ASN A 5 -1.25 -0.10 -23.92
N LYS A 6 -1.60 1.19 -23.92
CA LYS A 6 -1.17 2.06 -22.82
C LYS A 6 -1.80 1.47 -21.57
N SER A 7 -1.00 1.08 -20.63
CA SER A 7 -1.41 0.59 -19.32
C SER A 7 -2.64 1.37 -18.82
N LEU A 8 -3.72 0.66 -18.53
CA LEU A 8 -4.94 1.24 -17.94
C LEU A 8 -4.66 1.80 -16.53
N TYR A 9 -3.47 1.54 -15.99
CA TYR A 9 -3.04 1.92 -14.65
C TYR A 9 -2.08 3.11 -14.74
N ARG A 10 -2.26 4.09 -13.83
CA ARG A 10 -1.47 5.33 -13.81
C ARG A 10 -0.11 5.15 -13.14
N ARG A 11 0.17 3.99 -12.55
CA ARG A 11 1.38 3.68 -11.77
C ARG A 11 1.57 4.64 -10.59
N ARG A 12 0.48 4.90 -9.86
CA ARG A 12 0.44 5.89 -8.78
C ARG A 12 -0.06 5.30 -7.47
N ILE A 13 0.48 5.85 -6.37
CA ILE A 13 0.04 5.60 -5.00
C ILE A 13 -0.28 6.95 -4.34
N PRO A 14 -1.15 7.03 -3.32
CA PRO A 14 -1.45 8.30 -2.64
C PRO A 14 -0.27 8.81 -1.81
N GLU A 15 -0.17 10.12 -1.65
CA GLU A 15 0.83 10.74 -0.77
C GLU A 15 0.73 10.24 0.67
N THR A 16 -0.48 9.97 1.16
CA THR A 16 -0.69 9.39 2.50
C THR A 16 -0.01 8.03 2.67
N TYR A 17 0.11 7.27 1.58
CA TYR A 17 0.83 6.00 1.60
C TYR A 17 2.34 6.20 1.70
N VAL A 18 2.88 7.21 1.03
CA VAL A 18 4.31 7.57 1.11
C VAL A 18 4.69 8.06 2.50
N GLN A 19 3.76 8.68 3.23
CA GLN A 19 3.97 9.10 4.63
C GLN A 19 4.38 7.94 5.55
N LEU A 20 4.01 6.69 5.23
CA LEU A 20 4.47 5.50 5.97
C LEU A 20 5.98 5.48 6.18
N LEU A 21 6.75 5.76 5.13
CA LEU A 21 8.21 5.73 5.20
C LEU A 21 8.76 6.88 6.04
N PHE A 22 8.19 8.08 5.88
CA PHE A 22 8.59 9.24 6.66
C PHE A 22 8.30 9.03 8.15
N GLU A 23 7.11 8.59 8.50
CA GLU A 23 6.73 8.28 9.90
C GLU A 23 7.58 7.14 10.47
N TYR A 24 7.93 6.14 9.66
CA TYR A 24 8.80 5.05 10.09
C TYR A 24 10.19 5.55 10.45
N LEU A 25 10.81 6.39 9.60
CA LEU A 25 12.12 6.99 9.86
C LEU A 25 12.11 7.90 11.11
N GLU A 26 11.06 8.73 11.24
CA GLU A 26 10.89 9.61 12.41
C GLU A 26 10.77 8.80 13.70
N LYS A 27 9.99 7.71 13.68
CA LYS A 27 9.82 6.80 14.82
C LYS A 27 11.14 6.15 15.26
N LEU A 28 12.06 5.94 14.32
CA LEU A 28 13.42 5.45 14.61
C LEU A 28 14.37 6.55 15.08
N GLY A 29 13.91 7.81 15.16
CA GLY A 29 14.69 8.95 15.62
C GLY A 29 15.54 9.63 14.54
N HIS A 30 15.26 9.36 13.27
CA HIS A 30 15.92 10.00 12.13
C HIS A 30 15.11 11.22 11.65
N GLU A 31 15.77 12.12 10.89
CA GLU A 31 15.12 13.23 10.21
C GLU A 31 14.76 12.79 8.76
N PRO A 32 13.51 12.43 8.47
CA PRO A 32 13.14 11.81 7.19
C PRO A 32 13.51 12.65 5.97
N GLU A 33 13.28 13.97 6.04
CA GLU A 33 13.57 14.90 4.95
C GLU A 33 15.07 14.95 4.61
N LYS A 34 15.94 14.80 5.62
CA LYS A 34 17.38 14.73 5.39
C LYS A 34 17.81 13.38 4.83
N VAL A 35 17.21 12.29 5.30
CA VAL A 35 17.54 10.94 4.83
C VAL A 35 17.09 10.76 3.39
N LEU A 36 15.85 11.16 3.07
CA LEU A 36 15.24 10.95 1.77
C LEU A 36 15.56 12.06 0.75
N GLY A 37 16.05 13.21 1.22
CA GLY A 37 16.41 14.34 0.38
C GLY A 37 15.22 15.12 -0.19
N GLU A 38 14.02 14.92 0.37
CA GLU A 38 12.80 15.60 -0.07
C GLU A 38 11.88 15.93 1.10
N PRO A 39 10.98 16.92 0.93
CA PRO A 39 10.10 17.36 1.99
C PRO A 39 9.03 16.31 2.33
N TRP A 40 8.49 16.42 3.54
CA TRP A 40 7.38 15.59 3.97
C TRP A 40 6.19 15.66 3.01
N PRO A 41 5.64 14.52 2.56
CA PRO A 41 4.50 14.52 1.65
C PRO A 41 3.29 15.19 2.27
N LYS A 42 2.76 16.19 1.59
CA LYS A 42 1.57 16.91 2.04
C LYS A 42 0.32 16.24 1.50
N ALA A 43 -0.43 15.59 2.37
CA ALA A 43 -1.76 15.10 2.02
C ALA A 43 -2.66 16.29 1.65
N GLY A 44 -3.18 16.35 0.42
CA GLY A 44 -4.32 17.17 0.14
C GLY A 44 -4.24 18.28 -0.87
N SER A 45 -3.15 18.47 -1.63
CA SER A 45 -3.19 19.47 -2.70
C SER A 45 -3.80 18.97 -4.00
N ASN A 46 -3.68 17.67 -4.31
CA ASN A 46 -4.28 17.06 -5.49
C ASN A 46 -4.39 15.53 -5.32
N HIS A 47 -5.39 15.08 -4.58
CA HIS A 47 -5.64 13.64 -4.35
C HIS A 47 -5.70 12.76 -5.62
N LEU A 48 -5.77 13.38 -6.79
CA LEU A 48 -5.85 12.67 -8.07
C LEU A 48 -4.48 12.42 -8.71
N GLU A 49 -3.42 13.10 -8.29
CA GLU A 49 -2.10 12.97 -8.91
C GLU A 49 -1.30 11.83 -8.29
N GLY A 50 -1.22 11.75 -6.97
CA GLY A 50 -0.44 10.75 -6.25
C GLY A 50 1.06 10.78 -6.57
N VAL A 51 1.78 9.81 -6.03
CA VAL A 51 3.22 9.63 -6.22
C VAL A 51 3.47 8.47 -7.19
N ASP A 52 4.45 8.63 -8.07
CA ASP A 52 4.86 7.59 -9.01
C ASP A 52 5.45 6.38 -8.25
N ILE A 53 5.11 5.16 -8.67
CA ILE A 53 5.55 3.94 -8.00
C ILE A 53 7.06 3.73 -8.08
N ASP A 54 7.70 4.15 -9.16
CA ASP A 54 9.15 4.00 -9.31
C ASP A 54 9.89 5.02 -8.43
N HIS A 55 9.30 6.20 -8.22
CA HIS A 55 9.80 7.14 -7.23
C HIS A 55 9.66 6.59 -5.80
N TRP A 56 8.51 6.00 -5.46
CA TRP A 56 8.32 5.29 -4.19
C TRP A 56 9.38 4.21 -3.96
N GLU A 57 9.63 3.36 -4.96
CA GLU A 57 10.70 2.36 -4.89
C GLU A 57 12.06 2.99 -4.59
N SER A 58 12.38 4.12 -5.25
CA SER A 58 13.65 4.82 -5.02
C SER A 58 13.80 5.33 -3.58
N LEU A 59 12.73 5.82 -2.97
CA LEU A 59 12.72 6.25 -1.57
C LEU A 59 12.95 5.07 -0.62
N LEU A 60 12.33 3.93 -0.88
CA LEU A 60 12.57 2.69 -0.10
C LEU A 60 14.01 2.21 -0.24
N VAL A 61 14.61 2.31 -1.43
CA VAL A 61 16.03 1.96 -1.65
C VAL A 61 16.94 2.88 -0.84
N ILE A 62 16.70 4.19 -0.87
CA ILE A 62 17.47 5.16 -0.07
C ILE A 62 17.39 4.81 1.41
N ALA A 63 16.19 4.57 1.93
CA ALA A 63 16.00 4.21 3.34
C ALA A 63 16.64 2.87 3.70
N LYS A 64 16.52 1.86 2.81
CA LYS A 64 17.17 0.55 2.96
C LYS A 64 18.68 0.70 3.15
N ASP A 65 19.31 1.46 2.25
CA ASP A 65 20.77 1.64 2.24
C ASP A 65 21.22 2.47 3.43
N TYR A 66 20.49 3.52 3.79
CA TYR A 66 20.78 4.36 4.95
C TYR A 66 20.70 3.59 6.28
N LEU A 67 19.65 2.79 6.46
CA LEU A 67 19.44 1.99 7.68
C LEU A 67 20.20 0.66 7.67
N ASN A 68 20.78 0.27 6.53
CA ASN A 68 21.31 -1.08 6.30
C ASN A 68 20.29 -2.17 6.64
N ASP A 69 19.03 -1.94 6.22
CA ASP A 69 17.90 -2.81 6.52
C ASP A 69 17.38 -3.49 5.24
N PRO A 70 17.75 -4.73 4.96
CA PRO A 70 17.31 -5.44 3.76
C PRO A 70 15.80 -5.76 3.75
N LEU A 71 15.12 -5.66 4.91
CA LEU A 71 13.68 -5.94 5.08
C LEU A 71 12.85 -4.66 5.23
N ILE A 72 13.36 -3.53 4.73
CA ILE A 72 12.72 -2.23 4.89
C ILE A 72 11.26 -2.21 4.43
N GLY A 73 10.94 -2.87 3.31
CA GLY A 73 9.58 -2.96 2.80
C GLY A 73 8.62 -3.63 3.79
N LEU A 74 9.06 -4.71 4.40
CA LEU A 74 8.32 -5.41 5.46
C LEU A 74 8.13 -4.51 6.69
N HIS A 75 9.20 -3.90 7.18
CA HIS A 75 9.15 -3.10 8.40
C HIS A 75 8.27 -1.85 8.22
N VAL A 76 8.38 -1.16 7.09
CA VAL A 76 7.54 -0.01 6.74
C VAL A 76 6.08 -0.45 6.59
N GLY A 77 5.82 -1.51 5.84
CA GLY A 77 4.45 -2.02 5.62
C GLY A 77 3.73 -2.42 6.91
N GLN A 78 4.47 -2.90 7.92
CA GLN A 78 3.90 -3.25 9.23
C GLN A 78 3.37 -2.04 10.02
N THR A 79 3.77 -0.82 9.69
CA THR A 79 3.33 0.39 10.38
C THR A 79 2.02 0.96 9.85
N ILE A 80 1.40 0.30 8.87
CA ILE A 80 0.14 0.75 8.25
C ILE A 80 -0.96 1.00 9.26
N THR A 81 -1.68 2.10 9.07
CA THR A 81 -2.92 2.43 9.75
C THR A 81 -3.98 2.85 8.73
N ALA A 82 -5.23 2.95 9.15
CA ALA A 82 -6.32 3.34 8.26
C ALA A 82 -6.10 4.73 7.63
N GLN A 83 -5.43 5.66 8.32
CA GLN A 83 -5.17 7.01 7.80
C GLN A 83 -4.28 7.00 6.55
N HIS A 84 -3.35 6.05 6.42
CA HIS A 84 -2.47 5.94 5.26
C HIS A 84 -3.21 5.45 3.99
N LEU A 85 -4.38 4.84 4.16
CA LEU A 85 -5.25 4.40 3.08
C LEU A 85 -6.23 5.50 2.63
N GLY A 86 -6.07 6.72 3.16
CA GLY A 86 -6.92 7.86 2.82
C GLY A 86 -8.40 7.60 3.13
N VAL A 87 -9.28 8.02 2.23
CA VAL A 87 -10.74 7.83 2.39
C VAL A 87 -11.14 6.36 2.51
N LEU A 88 -10.43 5.46 1.85
CA LEU A 88 -10.73 4.03 1.92
C LEU A 88 -10.44 3.43 3.29
N GLY A 89 -9.50 3.96 4.04
CA GLY A 89 -9.26 3.54 5.43
C GLY A 89 -10.52 3.67 6.28
N SER A 90 -11.23 4.79 6.19
CA SER A 90 -12.49 5.00 6.90
C SER A 90 -13.60 4.06 6.42
N VAL A 91 -13.67 3.81 5.10
CA VAL A 91 -14.63 2.87 4.49
C VAL A 91 -14.39 1.45 5.01
N PHE A 92 -13.13 1.02 5.09
CA PHE A 92 -12.78 -0.32 5.57
C PHE A 92 -13.08 -0.49 7.07
N LEU A 93 -12.82 0.54 7.89
CA LEU A 93 -13.16 0.51 9.31
C LEU A 93 -14.68 0.44 9.57
N ALA A 94 -15.50 0.94 8.64
CA ALA A 94 -16.94 0.89 8.73
C ALA A 94 -17.55 -0.44 8.25
N CYS A 95 -16.75 -1.36 7.69
CA CYS A 95 -17.22 -2.66 7.25
C CYS A 95 -17.55 -3.57 8.43
N GLU A 96 -18.56 -4.39 8.27
CA GLU A 96 -19.05 -5.30 9.33
C GLU A 96 -18.11 -6.50 9.53
N ASN A 97 -17.49 -6.97 8.45
CA ASN A 97 -16.60 -8.12 8.45
C ASN A 97 -15.48 -8.01 7.41
N LEU A 98 -14.52 -8.93 7.47
CA LEU A 98 -13.35 -8.94 6.58
C LEU A 98 -13.75 -9.16 5.11
N GLY A 99 -14.75 -9.99 4.84
CA GLY A 99 -15.24 -10.21 3.47
C GLY A 99 -15.69 -8.91 2.82
N ALA A 100 -16.48 -8.11 3.55
CA ALA A 100 -16.92 -6.79 3.06
C ALA A 100 -15.75 -5.81 2.85
N VAL A 101 -14.68 -5.90 3.63
CA VAL A 101 -13.44 -5.12 3.41
C VAL A 101 -12.77 -5.54 2.10
N LEU A 102 -12.61 -6.84 1.88
CA LEU A 102 -11.91 -7.38 0.72
C LEU A 102 -12.67 -7.13 -0.58
N GLU A 103 -14.00 -7.24 -0.58
CA GLU A 103 -14.83 -6.86 -1.73
C GLU A 103 -14.68 -5.36 -2.08
N ARG A 104 -14.63 -4.49 -1.07
CA ARG A 104 -14.40 -3.07 -1.30
C ARG A 104 -12.97 -2.79 -1.75
N PHE A 105 -12.00 -3.50 -1.20
CA PHE A 105 -10.61 -3.42 -1.65
C PHE A 105 -10.52 -3.75 -3.14
N GLU A 106 -11.04 -4.87 -3.60
CA GLU A 106 -11.01 -5.26 -5.01
C GLU A 106 -11.65 -4.19 -5.89
N ARG A 107 -12.81 -3.66 -5.49
CA ARG A 107 -13.54 -2.64 -6.25
C ARG A 107 -12.81 -1.31 -6.34
N TYR A 108 -12.16 -0.87 -5.27
CA TYR A 108 -11.62 0.48 -5.14
C TYR A 108 -10.10 0.52 -5.01
N GLN A 109 -9.40 -0.60 -5.21
CA GLN A 109 -7.95 -0.72 -5.05
C GLN A 109 -7.15 0.36 -5.80
N ARG A 110 -7.63 0.79 -6.97
CA ARG A 110 -6.98 1.83 -7.77
C ARG A 110 -6.87 3.20 -7.08
N LEU A 111 -7.65 3.44 -6.04
CA LEU A 111 -7.52 4.66 -5.22
C LEU A 111 -6.35 4.58 -4.23
N ILE A 112 -5.83 3.37 -3.96
CA ILE A 112 -4.69 3.13 -3.06
C ILE A 112 -3.47 2.70 -3.87
N TYR A 113 -3.67 1.85 -4.87
CA TYR A 113 -2.59 1.23 -5.61
C TYR A 113 -2.99 1.06 -7.08
N ASP A 114 -2.77 2.11 -7.86
CA ASP A 114 -3.12 2.15 -9.29
C ASP A 114 -1.93 1.68 -10.16
N VAL A 115 -1.48 0.45 -9.92
CA VAL A 115 -0.28 -0.13 -10.56
C VAL A 115 -0.60 -1.42 -11.29
N VAL A 116 -1.08 -2.43 -10.59
CA VAL A 116 -1.50 -3.73 -11.15
C VAL A 116 -2.83 -4.15 -10.56
N PRO A 117 -3.68 -4.87 -11.32
CA PRO A 117 -4.96 -5.32 -10.79
C PRO A 117 -4.76 -6.42 -9.75
N ALA A 118 -5.51 -6.34 -8.68
CA ALA A 118 -5.65 -7.41 -7.71
C ALA A 118 -7.06 -7.99 -7.78
N SER A 119 -7.16 -9.30 -7.65
CA SER A 119 -8.41 -10.04 -7.56
C SER A 119 -8.51 -10.74 -6.21
N VAL A 120 -9.73 -10.79 -5.67
CA VAL A 120 -10.03 -11.42 -4.39
C VAL A 120 -10.95 -12.62 -4.62
N HIS A 121 -10.53 -13.80 -4.17
CA HIS A 121 -11.36 -15.00 -4.19
C HIS A 121 -11.56 -15.50 -2.77
N ILE A 122 -12.81 -15.60 -2.36
CA ILE A 122 -13.19 -16.05 -1.01
C ILE A 122 -13.63 -17.51 -1.09
N TYR A 123 -12.93 -18.38 -0.38
CA TYR A 123 -13.22 -19.78 -0.20
C TYR A 123 -13.68 -20.05 1.24
N PRO A 124 -14.31 -21.19 1.53
CA PRO A 124 -14.81 -21.50 2.89
C PRO A 124 -13.72 -21.46 3.98
N GLU A 125 -12.47 -21.81 3.63
CA GLU A 125 -11.38 -22.00 4.60
C GLU A 125 -10.28 -20.95 4.47
N TYR A 126 -10.22 -20.19 3.36
CA TYR A 126 -9.19 -19.19 3.11
C TYR A 126 -9.64 -18.12 2.12
N VAL A 127 -8.90 -17.05 2.07
CA VAL A 127 -9.04 -16.01 1.05
C VAL A 127 -7.76 -15.97 0.22
N GLU A 128 -7.92 -15.90 -1.09
CA GLU A 128 -6.84 -15.74 -2.04
C GLU A 128 -6.84 -14.30 -2.60
N LEU A 129 -5.70 -13.64 -2.51
CA LEU A 129 -5.43 -12.40 -3.23
C LEU A 129 -4.38 -12.68 -4.29
N SER A 130 -4.69 -12.35 -5.53
CA SER A 130 -3.80 -12.52 -6.67
C SER A 130 -3.60 -11.21 -7.41
N TRP A 131 -2.39 -10.98 -7.92
CA TRP A 131 -2.05 -9.83 -8.75
C TRP A 131 -1.70 -10.31 -10.14
N ASP A 132 -2.32 -9.71 -11.16
CA ASP A 132 -1.99 -9.99 -12.54
C ASP A 132 -0.74 -9.23 -12.95
N THR A 133 0.37 -9.96 -13.08
CA THR A 133 1.69 -9.43 -13.49
C THR A 133 2.05 -9.81 -14.92
N THR A 134 1.08 -10.22 -15.73
CA THR A 134 1.31 -10.67 -17.12
C THR A 134 1.64 -9.54 -18.08
N ASP A 135 1.16 -8.33 -17.81
CA ASP A 135 1.62 -7.14 -18.51
C ASP A 135 2.95 -6.68 -17.89
N ASP A 136 3.90 -6.29 -18.72
CA ASP A 136 5.30 -5.89 -18.43
C ASP A 136 5.44 -4.70 -17.42
N GLN A 137 4.51 -4.63 -16.46
CA GLN A 137 4.37 -3.63 -15.41
C GLN A 137 5.09 -4.11 -14.15
N THR A 138 6.40 -4.32 -14.26
CA THR A 138 7.20 -4.69 -13.09
C THR A 138 7.17 -3.57 -12.05
N VAL A 139 6.92 -3.95 -10.82
CA VAL A 139 7.06 -3.10 -9.63
C VAL A 139 8.39 -3.46 -8.98
N GLY A 140 9.06 -2.49 -8.40
CA GLY A 140 10.28 -2.75 -7.62
C GLY A 140 10.00 -3.72 -6.47
N GLY A 141 11.00 -4.52 -6.11
CA GLY A 141 10.84 -5.56 -5.10
C GLY A 141 10.45 -5.04 -3.73
N LEU A 142 10.93 -3.88 -3.32
CA LEU A 142 10.59 -3.26 -2.03
C LEU A 142 9.16 -2.70 -2.02
N SER A 143 8.71 -2.14 -3.13
CA SER A 143 7.33 -1.67 -3.28
C SER A 143 6.34 -2.83 -3.22
N ASP A 144 6.65 -3.96 -3.86
CA ASP A 144 5.84 -5.17 -3.83
C ASP A 144 5.80 -5.79 -2.42
N GLU A 145 6.95 -5.88 -1.76
CA GLU A 145 7.05 -6.35 -0.37
C GLU A 145 6.23 -5.46 0.58
N THR A 146 6.35 -4.14 0.45
CA THR A 146 5.59 -3.19 1.26
C THR A 146 4.09 -3.35 1.01
N GLY A 147 3.65 -3.41 -0.24
CA GLY A 147 2.24 -3.53 -0.61
C GLY A 147 1.58 -4.78 -0.05
N ARG A 148 2.23 -5.94 -0.17
CA ARG A 148 1.74 -7.20 0.40
C ARG A 148 1.69 -7.15 1.92
N THR A 149 2.72 -6.59 2.55
CA THR A 149 2.78 -6.45 4.00
C THR A 149 1.67 -5.54 4.54
N VAL A 150 1.42 -4.42 3.86
CA VAL A 150 0.33 -3.49 4.18
C VAL A 150 -1.01 -4.20 4.24
N ILE A 151 -1.34 -4.99 3.21
CA ILE A 151 -2.63 -5.70 3.15
C ILE A 151 -2.76 -6.69 4.31
N VAL A 152 -1.75 -7.53 4.52
CA VAL A 152 -1.75 -8.53 5.60
C VAL A 152 -1.86 -7.87 6.96
N GLN A 153 -1.06 -6.82 7.20
CA GLN A 153 -1.04 -6.13 8.49
C GLN A 153 -2.34 -5.36 8.75
N PHE A 154 -2.90 -4.73 7.73
CA PHE A 154 -4.17 -4.04 7.85
C PHE A 154 -5.31 -5.02 8.18
N CYS A 155 -5.41 -6.15 7.48
CA CYS A 155 -6.38 -7.20 7.81
C CYS A 155 -6.20 -7.71 9.25
N ARG A 156 -4.95 -7.94 9.69
CA ARG A 156 -4.67 -8.34 11.08
C ARG A 156 -5.13 -7.29 12.10
N SER A 157 -4.96 -6.01 11.79
CA SER A 157 -5.39 -4.93 12.69
C SER A 157 -6.91 -4.88 12.83
N LEU A 158 -7.66 -5.14 11.77
CA LEU A 158 -9.12 -5.23 11.79
C LEU A 158 -9.61 -6.41 12.64
N ILE A 159 -8.96 -7.55 12.53
CA ILE A 159 -9.31 -8.76 13.30
C ILE A 159 -9.05 -8.54 14.79
N ARG A 160 -7.90 -7.96 15.16
CA ARG A 160 -7.54 -7.68 16.57
C ARG A 160 -8.37 -6.58 17.20
N GLY A 161 -8.77 -5.56 16.43
CA GLY A 161 -9.56 -4.43 16.91
C GLY A 161 -11.04 -4.74 17.14
N LYS A 162 -11.52 -5.84 16.54
CA LYS A 162 -12.90 -6.34 16.71
C LYS A 162 -12.81 -7.75 17.27
N GLU A 163 -12.94 -7.92 18.60
CA GLU A 163 -13.06 -9.24 19.26
C GLU A 163 -14.22 -10.10 18.74
N LYS A 164 -14.89 -9.68 17.66
CA LYS A 164 -16.11 -10.26 17.09
C LYS A 164 -16.05 -10.59 15.59
N LEU A 165 -14.89 -10.68 14.96
CA LEU A 165 -14.83 -11.38 13.68
C LEU A 165 -14.81 -12.89 13.92
N LYS A 166 -15.87 -13.38 14.53
CA LYS A 166 -16.27 -14.76 14.42
C LYS A 166 -16.96 -14.88 13.07
N GLU A 167 -16.45 -15.77 12.26
CA GLU A 167 -16.95 -16.22 10.97
C GLU A 167 -16.59 -15.32 9.77
N ILE A 168 -15.75 -15.88 8.94
CA ILE A 168 -15.62 -15.57 7.52
C ILE A 168 -16.84 -16.12 6.81
#